data_e638a507770144cd574d23da17510299
#
_entry.id   e638a507770144cd574d23da17510299
#
_cell.length_a   1.000
_cell.length_b   1.000
_cell.length_c   1.000
_cell.angle_alpha   90.00
_cell.angle_beta   90.00
_cell.angle_gamma   90.00
#
_symmetry.space_group_name_H-M   'P 1'
#
loop_
_entity.id
_entity.type
_entity.pdbx_description
1 polymer ?
#
loop_
_entity_poly.entity_id
_entity_poly.type
_entity_poly.pdbx_seq_one_letter_code
_entity_poly.pdbx_strand_id
1 'polypeptide(L)' 'MANKEKYIKDFESSVKKYNAKLSKIESQIKASKARNKANLLAEREELKQKIKQADAILKKL' A
#
# COMPACT_ATOMS: atom_id res chain seq x y z
N MET A 1 18.27 -4.23 19.27
CA MET A 1 19.06 -5.26 18.60
C MET A 1 18.24 -6.05 17.60
N ALA A 2 18.09 -7.37 17.73
CA ALA A 2 17.39 -8.19 16.74
C ALA A 2 15.95 -7.74 16.46
N ASN A 3 15.29 -7.15 17.46
CA ASN A 3 13.89 -6.73 17.32
C ASN A 3 13.69 -5.60 16.32
N LYS A 4 14.63 -4.66 16.25
CA LYS A 4 14.52 -3.52 15.35
C LYS A 4 14.59 -3.97 13.89
N GLU A 5 15.51 -4.86 13.56
CA GLU A 5 15.64 -5.40 12.21
C GLU A 5 14.40 -6.20 11.79
N LYS A 6 13.84 -6.96 12.73
CA LYS A 6 12.62 -7.72 12.48
C LYS A 6 11.44 -6.80 12.18
N TYR A 7 11.28 -5.72 12.93
CA TYR A 7 10.23 -4.72 12.68
C TYR A 7 10.37 -4.10 11.32
N ILE A 8 11.59 -3.73 10.94
CA ILE A 8 11.86 -3.13 9.64
C ILE A 8 11.50 -4.09 8.52
N LYS A 9 11.89 -5.37 8.64
CA LYS A 9 11.56 -6.39 7.65
C LYS A 9 10.06 -6.62 7.54
N ASP A 10 9.35 -6.65 8.67
CA ASP A 10 7.90 -6.81 8.68
C ASP A 10 7.20 -5.63 7.99
N PHE A 11 7.63 -4.41 8.27
CA PHE A 11 7.10 -3.22 7.60
C PHE A 11 7.39 -3.22 6.11
N GLU A 12 8.61 -3.59 5.73
CA GLU A 12 8.98 -3.67 4.31
C GLU A 12 8.13 -4.70 3.57
N SER A 13 7.87 -5.85 4.20
CA SER A 13 6.99 -6.87 3.64
C SER A 13 5.58 -6.35 3.47
N SER A 14 5.07 -5.63 4.46
CA SER A 14 3.74 -5.02 4.40
C SER A 14 3.66 -3.99 3.27
N VAL A 15 4.67 -3.14 3.13
CA VAL A 15 4.72 -2.14 2.06
C VAL A 15 4.74 -2.83 0.70
N LYS A 16 5.49 -3.90 0.55
CA LYS A 16 5.51 -4.68 -0.70
C LYS A 16 4.13 -5.24 -1.03
N LYS A 17 3.41 -5.76 -0.03
CA LYS A 17 2.06 -6.28 -0.21
C LYS A 17 1.09 -5.18 -0.63
N TYR A 18 1.18 -4.02 0.01
CA TYR A 18 0.34 -2.87 -0.34
C TYR A 18 0.64 -2.36 -1.73
N ASN A 19 1.91 -2.30 -2.12
CA ASN A 19 2.31 -1.89 -3.47
C ASN A 19 1.81 -2.86 -4.53
N ALA A 20 1.86 -4.16 -4.26
CA ALA A 20 1.32 -5.18 -5.16
C ALA A 20 -0.19 -5.03 -5.33
N LYS A 21 -0.91 -4.81 -4.23
CA LYS A 21 -2.36 -4.54 -4.26
C LYS A 21 -2.67 -3.27 -5.03
N LEU A 22 -1.90 -2.22 -4.80
CA LEU A 22 -2.08 -0.94 -5.49
C LEU A 22 -1.92 -1.09 -6.99
N SER A 23 -0.88 -1.81 -7.42
CA SER A 23 -0.64 -2.09 -8.84
C SER A 23 -1.81 -2.84 -9.47
N LYS A 24 -2.34 -3.85 -8.75
CA LYS A 24 -3.49 -4.62 -9.19
C LYS A 24 -4.73 -3.74 -9.31
N ILE A 25 -4.96 -2.88 -8.32
CA ILE A 25 -6.10 -1.96 -8.33
C ILE A 25 -5.98 -0.98 -9.50
N GLU A 26 -4.80 -0.45 -9.76
CA GLU A 26 -4.58 0.46 -10.88
C GLU A 26 -4.89 -0.21 -12.23
N SER A 27 -4.51 -1.48 -12.38
CA SER A 27 -4.87 -2.26 -13.58
C SER A 27 -6.38 -2.43 -13.69
N GLN A 28 -7.05 -2.70 -12.57
CA GLN A 28 -8.50 -2.83 -12.53
C GLN A 28 -9.19 -1.52 -12.87
N ILE A 29 -8.65 -0.39 -12.40
CA ILE A 29 -9.19 0.94 -12.72
C ILE A 29 -9.20 1.17 -14.21
N LYS A 30 -8.12 0.82 -14.90
CA LYS A 30 -8.01 0.99 -16.35
C LYS A 30 -9.04 0.14 -17.11
N ALA A 31 -9.38 -1.03 -16.57
CA ALA A 31 -10.30 -1.96 -17.22
C ALA A 31 -11.75 -1.79 -16.77
N SER A 32 -12.02 -0.98 -15.75
CA SER A 32 -13.34 -0.90 -15.13
C SER A 32 -14.21 0.19 -15.72
N LYS A 33 -15.53 -0.03 -15.63
CA LYS A 33 -16.54 0.97 -15.98
C LYS A 33 -16.64 2.02 -14.88
N ALA A 34 -17.28 3.15 -15.18
CA ALA A 34 -17.33 4.32 -14.29
C ALA A 34 -17.80 4.01 -12.87
N ARG A 35 -18.77 3.12 -12.69
CA ARG A 35 -19.30 2.78 -11.36
C ARG A 35 -18.27 2.11 -10.47
N ASN A 36 -17.60 1.10 -11.02
CA ASN A 36 -16.56 0.37 -10.27
C ASN A 36 -15.31 1.21 -10.10
N LYS A 37 -15.06 2.11 -11.04
CA LYS A 37 -13.90 2.98 -11.02
C LYS A 37 -13.89 3.88 -9.78
N ALA A 38 -15.03 4.40 -9.37
CA ALA A 38 -15.13 5.26 -8.17
C ALA A 38 -14.70 4.50 -6.91
N ASN A 39 -15.18 3.26 -6.74
CA ASN A 39 -14.83 2.41 -5.61
C ASN A 39 -13.34 2.06 -5.62
N LEU A 40 -12.82 1.73 -6.79
CA LEU A 40 -11.41 1.38 -6.94
C LEU A 40 -10.49 2.58 -6.66
N LEU A 41 -10.91 3.77 -7.06
CA LEU A 41 -10.15 4.99 -6.75
C LEU A 41 -10.11 5.26 -5.25
N ALA A 42 -11.21 5.01 -4.54
CA ALA A 42 -11.25 5.14 -3.08
C ALA A 42 -10.30 4.14 -2.42
N GLU A 43 -10.31 2.89 -2.85
CA GLU A 43 -9.40 1.85 -2.35
C GLU A 43 -7.94 2.21 -2.62
N ARG A 44 -7.67 2.73 -3.81
CA ARG A 44 -6.32 3.17 -4.18
C ARG A 44 -5.83 4.25 -3.24
N GLU A 45 -6.67 5.21 -2.91
CA GLU A 45 -6.33 6.31 -2.01
C GLU A 45 -6.03 5.80 -0.60
N GLU A 46 -6.85 4.88 -0.09
CA GLU A 46 -6.60 4.25 1.21
C GLU A 46 -5.26 3.53 1.25
N LEU A 47 -4.96 2.76 0.21
CA LEU A 47 -3.68 2.04 0.12
C LEU A 47 -2.50 3.00 0.07
N LYS A 48 -2.61 4.08 -0.68
CA LYS A 48 -1.56 5.09 -0.75
C LYS A 48 -1.30 5.71 0.60
N GLN A 49 -2.34 6.00 1.38
CA GLN A 49 -2.20 6.54 2.72
C GLN A 49 -1.53 5.55 3.66
N LYS A 50 -1.90 4.28 3.59
CA LYS A 50 -1.28 3.23 4.40
C LYS A 50 0.20 3.07 4.07
N ILE A 51 0.54 3.09 2.80
CA ILE A 51 1.94 3.01 2.35
C ILE A 51 2.72 4.22 2.87
N LYS A 52 2.14 5.40 2.78
CA LYS A 52 2.76 6.63 3.25
C LYS A 52 3.01 6.61 4.76
N GLN A 53 2.04 6.11 5.53
CA GLN A 53 2.18 5.97 6.98
C GLN A 53 3.26 4.96 7.35
N ALA A 54 3.27 3.81 6.70
CA ALA A 54 4.29 2.78 6.93
C ALA A 54 5.68 3.31 6.61
N ASP A 55 5.82 4.02 5.50
CA ASP A 55 7.08 4.62 5.08
C ASP A 55 7.55 5.67 6.09
N ALA A 56 6.64 6.48 6.61
CA ALA A 56 6.97 7.48 7.63
C ALA A 56 7.45 6.83 8.92
N ILE A 57 6.83 5.70 9.31
CA ILE A 57 7.24 4.94 10.49
C ILE A 57 8.64 4.35 10.29
N LEU A 58 8.90 3.80 9.11
CA LEU A 58 10.23 3.26 8.79
C LEU A 58 11.32 4.31 8.86
N LYS A 59 11.02 5.52 8.43
CA LYS A 59 11.99 6.63 8.50
C LYS A 59 12.31 7.05 9.91
N LYS A 60 11.39 6.86 10.84
CA LYS A 60 11.61 7.17 12.25
C LYS A 60 12.40 6.09 12.99
N LEU A 61 12.42 4.90 12.47
CA LEU A 61 13.18 3.80 13.06
C LEU A 61 14.65 3.89 12.66
#